data_47a590f34911c2789c5b42935be3de72
#
_entry.id   47a590f34911c2789c5b42935be3de72
#
_cell.length_a   1.000
_cell.length_b   1.000
_cell.length_c   1.000
_cell.angle_alpha   90.00
_cell.angle_beta   90.00
_cell.angle_gamma   90.00
#
_symmetry.space_group_name_H-M   'P 1'
#
loop_
_entity.id
_entity.type
_entity.pdbx_description
1 polymer ?
#
loop_
_entity_poly.entity_id
_entity_poly.type
_entity_poly.pdbx_seq_one_letter_code
_entity_poly.pdbx_strand_id
1 'polypeptide(L)'
;MRSKITGTGGSRVIDHNLGVAPGMIIGTRYDANGEHWHVYHRSLDDGNQPATHALRLNSTAAEGDESSYWNDTEPTSTQFTVGNNQNHNGGSHIFYLFAHDTASSSQIYCDGYTKTGSSQDINIGWSPQWLMLKRRDSTGSWYVMDTTRGFTTDSNPVTLKAESSDAEGGLGNVTRTSTGFNVTSNSGQKWVYVAIREAGDPAITWPATVKWPAGITPTAPGIGETDLYTFTTDDSGSSYYGYLSGDNLS
;
A
#
# COMPACT_ATOMS: atom_id res chain seq x y z
N MET A 1 0.52 9.83 3.82
CA MET A 1 0.61 11.07 4.68
C MET A 1 1.95 11.13 5.39
N ARG A 2 2.38 12.34 5.88
CA ARG A 2 3.65 12.52 6.59
C ARG A 2 3.45 13.39 7.84
N SER A 3 4.02 12.96 8.98
CA SER A 3 4.06 13.73 10.23
C SER A 3 5.51 13.96 10.67
N LYS A 4 5.80 15.14 11.23
CA LYS A 4 7.10 15.49 11.83
C LYS A 4 6.89 15.93 13.27
N ILE A 5 7.77 15.49 14.17
CA ILE A 5 7.74 15.91 15.57
C ILE A 5 9.15 16.20 16.09
N THR A 6 9.24 17.04 17.12
CA THR A 6 10.38 17.05 18.04
C THR A 6 10.03 16.16 19.22
N GLY A 7 10.88 15.18 19.51
CA GLY A 7 10.66 14.23 20.59
C GLY A 7 10.67 14.86 21.96
N THR A 8 9.86 14.32 22.85
CA THR A 8 9.70 14.79 24.23
C THR A 8 10.13 13.75 25.28
N GLY A 9 10.57 12.57 24.81
CA GLY A 9 10.82 11.39 25.65
C GLY A 9 9.54 10.68 26.05
N GLY A 10 9.63 9.41 26.44
CA GLY A 10 8.52 8.57 26.84
C GLY A 10 7.54 8.25 25.70
N SER A 11 6.36 7.76 26.05
CA SER A 11 5.30 7.53 25.07
C SER A 11 4.58 8.83 24.70
N ARG A 12 4.11 8.91 23.44
CA ARG A 12 3.39 10.08 22.94
C ARG A 12 2.36 9.69 21.90
N VAL A 13 1.17 10.27 22.01
CA VAL A 13 0.12 10.20 20.98
C VAL A 13 0.38 11.29 19.94
N ILE A 14 0.26 10.93 18.67
CA ILE A 14 0.43 11.83 17.52
C ILE A 14 -0.84 11.80 16.68
N ASP A 15 -1.42 12.97 16.47
CA ASP A 15 -2.60 13.12 15.62
C ASP A 15 -2.25 13.02 14.13
N HIS A 16 -3.18 12.50 13.34
CA HIS A 16 -3.11 12.49 11.89
C HIS A 16 -4.50 12.66 11.26
N ASN A 17 -4.53 13.03 9.98
CA ASN A 17 -5.76 13.24 9.21
C ASN A 17 -5.88 12.26 8.05
N LEU A 18 -5.41 11.02 8.21
CA LEU A 18 -5.50 9.99 7.18
C LEU A 18 -6.95 9.55 6.90
N GLY A 19 -7.82 9.70 7.93
CA GLY A 19 -9.25 9.34 7.86
C GLY A 19 -9.54 7.87 8.10
N VAL A 20 -8.51 7.02 8.05
CA VAL A 20 -8.55 5.58 8.35
C VAL A 20 -7.35 5.20 9.20
N ALA A 21 -7.42 4.08 9.90
CA ALA A 21 -6.26 3.55 10.61
C ALA A 21 -5.13 3.23 9.61
N PRO A 22 -3.89 3.67 9.87
CA PRO A 22 -2.76 3.30 9.02
C PRO A 22 -2.58 1.79 8.95
N GLY A 23 -2.41 1.27 7.74
CA GLY A 23 -2.01 -0.13 7.55
C GLY A 23 -0.51 -0.33 7.72
N MET A 24 0.29 0.71 7.44
CA MET A 24 1.72 0.73 7.69
C MET A 24 2.16 2.13 8.13
N ILE A 25 3.12 2.19 9.06
CA ILE A 25 3.81 3.41 9.47
C ILE A 25 5.31 3.15 9.38
N ILE A 26 6.03 4.05 8.74
CA ILE A 26 7.50 4.05 8.73
C ILE A 26 7.96 5.26 9.52
N GLY A 27 8.74 5.06 10.57
CA GLY A 27 9.24 6.12 11.44
C GLY A 27 10.75 6.07 11.61
N THR A 28 11.40 7.25 11.61
CA THR A 28 12.82 7.36 11.89
C THR A 28 13.16 8.71 12.53
N ARG A 29 14.24 8.72 13.28
CA ARG A 29 14.92 9.94 13.69
C ARG A 29 15.87 10.38 12.57
N TYR A 30 15.75 11.64 12.11
CA TYR A 30 16.52 12.11 10.95
C TYR A 30 17.63 13.14 11.30
N ASP A 31 17.80 13.49 12.57
CA ASP A 31 18.86 14.38 13.05
C ASP A 31 20.02 13.63 13.73
N ALA A 32 20.06 12.30 13.64
CA ALA A 32 21.14 11.45 14.13
C ALA A 32 21.55 10.43 13.08
N ASN A 33 22.80 9.96 13.16
CA ASN A 33 23.33 8.94 12.27
C ASN A 33 23.08 7.54 12.85
N GLY A 34 23.00 6.53 11.98
CA GLY A 34 22.88 5.13 12.36
C GLY A 34 21.49 4.70 12.82
N GLU A 35 20.51 5.56 12.70
CA GLU A 35 19.14 5.25 13.11
C GLU A 35 18.47 4.27 12.15
N HIS A 36 17.62 3.41 12.70
CA HIS A 36 16.79 2.52 11.91
C HIS A 36 15.50 3.20 11.48
N TRP A 37 14.98 2.74 10.34
CA TRP A 37 13.66 3.08 9.85
C TRP A 37 12.68 2.02 10.34
N HIS A 38 12.04 2.26 11.49
CA HIS A 38 11.15 1.30 12.12
C HIS A 38 9.80 1.28 11.42
N VAL A 39 9.26 0.08 11.26
CA VAL A 39 8.01 -0.15 10.52
C VAL A 39 7.00 -0.83 11.45
N TYR A 40 5.87 -0.16 11.65
CA TYR A 40 4.62 -0.79 12.04
C TYR A 40 3.93 -1.31 10.78
N HIS A 41 3.35 -2.48 10.86
CA HIS A 41 2.44 -3.00 9.85
C HIS A 41 1.32 -3.78 10.52
N ARG A 42 0.07 -3.54 10.09
CA ARG A 42 -1.13 -4.11 10.70
C ARG A 42 -1.20 -5.64 10.76
N SER A 43 -0.37 -6.33 10.01
CA SER A 43 -0.30 -7.80 9.96
C SER A 43 0.94 -8.36 10.65
N LEU A 44 1.67 -7.58 11.45
CA LEU A 44 2.67 -8.12 12.37
C LEU A 44 1.97 -8.96 13.45
N ASP A 45 2.67 -9.88 14.09
CA ASP A 45 2.09 -10.83 15.06
C ASP A 45 0.82 -11.51 14.56
N ASP A 46 0.77 -11.93 13.29
CA ASP A 46 -0.43 -12.52 12.66
C ASP A 46 -1.70 -11.64 12.76
N GLY A 47 -1.54 -10.31 12.97
CA GLY A 47 -2.62 -9.37 13.17
C GLY A 47 -3.26 -9.39 14.57
N ASN A 48 -2.66 -10.10 15.55
CA ASN A 48 -3.19 -10.16 16.92
C ASN A 48 -2.92 -8.87 17.71
N GLN A 49 -1.64 -8.52 17.85
CA GLN A 49 -1.17 -7.32 18.52
C GLN A 49 -0.03 -6.67 17.70
N PRO A 50 -0.29 -6.17 16.49
CA PRO A 50 0.74 -5.64 15.61
C PRO A 50 1.61 -4.55 16.21
N ALA A 51 1.05 -3.71 17.09
CA ALA A 51 1.77 -2.62 17.74
C ALA A 51 2.78 -3.06 18.79
N THR A 52 2.78 -4.32 19.20
CA THR A 52 3.83 -4.90 20.06
C THR A 52 5.08 -5.25 19.25
N HIS A 53 4.99 -5.30 17.92
CA HIS A 53 6.05 -5.74 17.03
C HIS A 53 6.54 -4.62 16.10
N ALA A 54 7.76 -4.77 15.62
CA ALA A 54 8.34 -3.86 14.62
C ALA A 54 9.20 -4.63 13.61
N LEU A 55 9.25 -4.10 12.39
CA LEU A 55 10.25 -4.39 11.38
C LEU A 55 11.19 -3.18 11.22
N ARG A 56 12.26 -3.35 10.44
CA ARG A 56 13.19 -2.26 10.08
C ARG A 56 13.35 -2.23 8.56
N LEU A 57 13.00 -1.11 7.92
CA LEU A 57 13.06 -0.98 6.46
C LEU A 57 14.49 -1.08 5.93
N ASN A 58 15.47 -0.63 6.70
CA ASN A 58 16.90 -0.69 6.37
C ASN A 58 17.59 -1.96 6.94
N SER A 59 16.85 -3.06 7.09
CA SER A 59 17.39 -4.33 7.61
C SER A 59 16.62 -5.53 7.07
N THR A 60 17.31 -6.64 6.91
CA THR A 60 16.71 -7.94 6.55
C THR A 60 16.09 -8.68 7.74
N ALA A 61 16.23 -8.20 8.98
CA ALA A 61 15.73 -8.87 10.18
C ALA A 61 14.25 -9.23 10.10
N ALA A 62 13.88 -10.29 10.80
CA ALA A 62 12.47 -10.66 11.05
C ALA A 62 11.79 -9.62 11.95
N GLU A 63 10.46 -9.71 12.08
CA GLU A 63 9.72 -8.95 13.10
C GLU A 63 10.22 -9.31 14.49
N GLY A 64 10.22 -8.32 15.39
CA GLY A 64 10.58 -8.50 16.78
C GLY A 64 9.53 -7.87 17.69
N ASP A 65 9.34 -8.45 18.88
CA ASP A 65 8.58 -7.85 19.96
C ASP A 65 9.38 -6.66 20.51
N GLU A 66 8.88 -5.45 20.26
CA GLU A 66 9.59 -4.21 20.52
C GLU A 66 8.63 -3.09 20.95
N SER A 67 8.06 -3.19 22.15
CA SER A 67 7.09 -2.25 22.74
C SER A 67 7.57 -0.78 22.75
N SER A 68 8.88 -0.57 22.74
CA SER A 68 9.47 0.78 22.79
C SER A 68 9.28 1.63 21.52
N TYR A 69 8.76 1.06 20.42
CA TYR A 69 8.53 1.84 19.20
C TYR A 69 7.10 2.36 19.08
N TRP A 70 6.10 1.50 19.26
CA TRP A 70 4.68 1.82 19.07
C TRP A 70 3.88 1.81 20.37
N ASN A 71 4.57 1.60 21.52
CA ASN A 71 4.01 1.58 22.87
C ASN A 71 2.83 0.62 23.01
N ASP A 72 2.88 -0.54 22.34
CA ASP A 72 1.84 -1.58 22.35
C ASP A 72 0.42 -1.03 22.11
N THR A 73 0.33 0.05 21.33
CA THR A 73 -0.93 0.78 21.14
C THR A 73 -1.27 0.85 19.65
N GLU A 74 -2.37 0.17 19.27
CA GLU A 74 -2.82 0.13 17.89
C GLU A 74 -3.23 1.52 17.39
N PRO A 75 -2.86 1.88 16.15
CA PRO A 75 -3.29 3.11 15.51
C PRO A 75 -4.81 3.16 15.32
N THR A 76 -5.37 4.36 15.41
CA THR A 76 -6.78 4.65 15.11
C THR A 76 -6.90 5.40 13.76
N SER A 77 -8.11 5.79 13.39
CA SER A 77 -8.35 6.61 12.20
C SER A 77 -7.82 8.05 12.30
N THR A 78 -7.42 8.49 13.49
CA THR A 78 -7.00 9.88 13.75
C THR A 78 -5.68 9.99 14.52
N GLN A 79 -5.18 8.91 15.12
CA GLN A 79 -4.03 8.93 16.02
C GLN A 79 -3.18 7.67 15.89
N PHE A 80 -1.89 7.80 16.15
CA PHE A 80 -0.98 6.69 16.46
C PHE A 80 -0.10 7.03 17.66
N THR A 81 0.39 6.02 18.35
CA THR A 81 1.24 6.20 19.52
C THR A 81 2.67 5.79 19.21
N VAL A 82 3.62 6.56 19.70
CA VAL A 82 5.05 6.24 19.65
C VAL A 82 5.59 6.03 21.04
N GLY A 83 6.47 5.06 21.18
CA GLY A 83 7.21 4.79 22.40
C GLY A 83 8.48 5.62 22.49
N ASN A 84 9.26 5.38 23.54
CA ASN A 84 10.46 6.14 23.85
C ASN A 84 11.49 6.19 22.71
N ASN A 85 11.66 5.10 21.96
CA ASN A 85 12.64 5.03 20.88
C ASN A 85 12.25 5.82 19.63
N GLN A 86 10.94 6.06 19.42
CA GLN A 86 10.43 6.90 18.34
C GLN A 86 10.04 8.32 18.80
N ASN A 87 10.32 8.64 20.07
CA ASN A 87 10.07 9.94 20.67
C ASN A 87 11.26 10.41 21.51
N HIS A 88 12.47 10.21 21.04
CA HIS A 88 13.70 10.56 21.77
C HIS A 88 13.72 12.04 22.11
N ASN A 89 13.97 12.37 23.37
CA ASN A 89 13.91 13.76 23.85
C ASN A 89 14.84 14.67 23.05
N GLY A 90 14.29 15.74 22.51
CA GLY A 90 14.97 16.70 21.64
C GLY A 90 15.27 16.20 20.23
N GLY A 91 15.04 14.91 19.92
CA GLY A 91 15.28 14.35 18.60
C GLY A 91 14.23 14.77 17.58
N SER A 92 14.64 14.89 16.32
CA SER A 92 13.74 15.21 15.21
C SER A 92 13.28 13.93 14.49
N HIS A 93 12.00 13.64 14.54
CA HIS A 93 11.43 12.41 13.98
C HIS A 93 10.49 12.70 12.81
N ILE A 94 10.44 11.77 11.86
CA ILE A 94 9.51 11.80 10.74
C ILE A 94 8.80 10.45 10.61
N PHE A 95 7.51 10.51 10.29
CA PHE A 95 6.66 9.34 10.09
C PHE A 95 5.96 9.44 8.74
N TYR A 96 5.94 8.33 8.00
CA TYR A 96 5.18 8.15 6.78
C TYR A 96 4.07 7.15 7.06
N LEU A 97 2.83 7.57 6.85
CA LEU A 97 1.63 6.77 7.11
C LEU A 97 1.00 6.35 5.78
N PHE A 98 0.75 5.06 5.66
CA PHE A 98 0.07 4.44 4.52
C PHE A 98 -1.30 3.98 4.97
N ALA A 99 -2.33 4.41 4.26
CA ALA A 99 -3.69 3.98 4.51
C ALA A 99 -3.84 2.47 4.28
N HIS A 100 -4.78 1.84 4.96
CA HIS A 100 -5.36 0.59 4.53
C HIS A 100 -6.86 0.83 4.32
N ASP A 101 -7.29 0.67 3.10
CA ASP A 101 -8.69 0.83 2.73
C ASP A 101 -9.09 -0.36 1.86
N THR A 102 -10.22 -0.97 2.18
CA THR A 102 -10.79 -2.13 1.47
C THR A 102 -11.86 -1.75 0.45
N ALA A 103 -12.16 -0.46 0.31
CA ALA A 103 -13.10 0.01 -0.70
C ALA A 103 -12.62 -0.31 -2.11
N SER A 104 -13.52 -0.52 -3.05
CA SER A 104 -13.19 -0.77 -4.46
C SER A 104 -12.43 0.38 -5.13
N SER A 105 -12.52 1.59 -4.57
CA SER A 105 -11.79 2.79 -4.96
C SER A 105 -10.45 2.97 -4.24
N SER A 106 -10.06 2.00 -3.37
CA SER A 106 -8.83 2.06 -2.59
C SER A 106 -7.60 2.22 -3.47
N GLN A 107 -6.69 3.10 -3.06
CA GLN A 107 -5.41 3.34 -3.73
C GLN A 107 -4.26 2.60 -3.05
N ILE A 108 -4.40 2.24 -1.77
CA ILE A 108 -3.34 1.61 -0.97
C ILE A 108 -3.96 0.47 -0.17
N TYR A 109 -3.35 -0.70 -0.26
CA TYR A 109 -3.75 -1.88 0.48
C TYR A 109 -2.55 -2.44 1.25
N CYS A 110 -2.66 -2.54 2.57
CA CYS A 110 -1.63 -3.08 3.47
C CYS A 110 -2.18 -4.32 4.14
N ASP A 111 -1.58 -5.49 3.91
CA ASP A 111 -2.01 -6.71 4.59
C ASP A 111 -0.86 -7.73 4.65
N GLY A 112 -1.14 -8.92 5.21
CA GLY A 112 -0.21 -10.01 5.28
C GLY A 112 -0.83 -11.33 4.84
N TYR A 113 0.01 -12.31 4.60
CA TYR A 113 -0.43 -13.67 4.30
C TYR A 113 0.56 -14.70 4.84
N THR A 114 0.03 -15.89 5.14
CA THR A 114 0.85 -17.09 5.30
C THR A 114 0.79 -17.87 3.99
N LYS A 115 1.94 -18.11 3.41
CA LYS A 115 2.05 -18.83 2.13
C LYS A 115 1.59 -20.27 2.30
N THR A 116 0.67 -20.72 1.45
CA THR A 116 0.15 -22.09 1.41
C THR A 116 0.40 -22.72 0.04
N GLY A 117 0.61 -24.02 0.01
CA GLY A 117 0.83 -24.76 -1.25
C GLY A 117 2.03 -24.31 -2.07
N SER A 118 2.10 -24.67 -3.35
CA SER A 118 3.17 -24.29 -4.30
C SER A 118 2.90 -22.94 -4.97
N SER A 119 1.64 -22.57 -5.17
CA SER A 119 1.19 -21.30 -5.75
C SER A 119 0.01 -20.77 -4.93
N GLN A 120 -0.08 -19.44 -4.78
CA GLN A 120 -1.16 -18.81 -4.02
C GLN A 120 -1.48 -17.43 -4.62
N ASP A 121 -2.76 -17.22 -4.93
CA ASP A 121 -3.27 -15.91 -5.31
C ASP A 121 -3.59 -15.08 -4.08
N ILE A 122 -3.10 -13.84 -4.07
CA ILE A 122 -3.41 -12.83 -3.08
C ILE A 122 -4.33 -11.82 -3.75
N ASN A 123 -5.61 -11.92 -3.43
CA ASN A 123 -6.65 -11.08 -4.02
C ASN A 123 -6.87 -9.81 -3.19
N ILE A 124 -6.66 -8.65 -3.78
CA ILE A 124 -6.87 -7.33 -3.18
C ILE A 124 -7.98 -6.54 -3.90
N GLY A 125 -8.65 -7.18 -4.88
CA GLY A 125 -9.76 -6.61 -5.64
C GLY A 125 -9.36 -5.80 -6.88
N TRP A 126 -8.07 -5.53 -7.09
CA TRP A 126 -7.54 -4.76 -8.21
C TRP A 126 -6.08 -5.11 -8.52
N SER A 127 -5.61 -4.72 -9.69
CA SER A 127 -4.23 -4.99 -10.15
C SER A 127 -3.26 -3.94 -9.59
N PRO A 128 -2.23 -4.33 -8.80
CA PRO A 128 -1.29 -3.38 -8.24
C PRO A 128 -0.29 -2.87 -9.29
N GLN A 129 -0.04 -1.55 -9.30
CA GLN A 129 1.04 -0.95 -10.06
C GLN A 129 2.38 -1.08 -9.33
N TRP A 130 2.36 -0.97 -8.02
CA TRP A 130 3.52 -1.03 -7.15
C TRP A 130 3.26 -1.98 -6.00
N LEU A 131 4.24 -2.79 -5.66
CA LEU A 131 4.17 -3.77 -4.58
C LEU A 131 5.47 -3.78 -3.80
N MET A 132 5.35 -3.72 -2.48
CA MET A 132 6.45 -3.99 -1.55
C MET A 132 6.11 -5.21 -0.70
N LEU A 133 7.05 -6.14 -0.61
CA LEU A 133 6.92 -7.40 0.13
C LEU A 133 8.04 -7.54 1.15
N LYS A 134 7.72 -8.04 2.33
CA LYS A 134 8.70 -8.41 3.35
C LYS A 134 8.30 -9.71 4.04
N ARG A 135 9.22 -10.66 4.07
CA ARG A 135 9.09 -11.81 4.95
C ARG A 135 9.26 -11.36 6.40
N ARG A 136 8.24 -11.62 7.26
CA ARG A 136 8.24 -11.14 8.63
C ARG A 136 8.67 -12.19 9.66
N ASP A 137 8.47 -13.49 9.39
CA ASP A 137 8.79 -14.60 10.30
C ASP A 137 10.25 -15.05 10.25
N SER A 138 11.06 -14.49 9.36
CA SER A 138 12.48 -14.82 9.21
C SER A 138 13.23 -13.70 8.51
N THR A 139 14.55 -13.80 8.50
CA THR A 139 15.42 -12.93 7.72
C THR A 139 15.05 -12.98 6.23
N GLY A 140 14.95 -11.81 5.61
CA GLY A 140 14.62 -11.65 4.18
C GLY A 140 14.64 -10.17 3.78
N SER A 141 14.83 -9.91 2.50
CA SER A 141 14.85 -8.55 1.96
C SER A 141 13.45 -7.92 1.91
N TRP A 142 13.42 -6.59 1.82
CA TRP A 142 12.27 -5.80 1.41
C TRP A 142 12.29 -5.69 -0.13
N TYR A 143 11.48 -6.48 -0.79
CA TYR A 143 11.38 -6.46 -2.25
C TYR A 143 10.40 -5.39 -2.70
N VAL A 144 10.86 -4.54 -3.62
CA VAL A 144 10.07 -3.47 -4.24
C VAL A 144 10.01 -3.72 -5.74
N MET A 145 8.81 -3.73 -6.29
CA MET A 145 8.56 -3.95 -7.71
C MET A 145 7.43 -3.06 -8.22
N ASP A 146 7.46 -2.73 -9.49
CA ASP A 146 6.44 -1.91 -10.15
C ASP A 146 6.29 -2.27 -11.63
N THR A 147 5.21 -1.79 -12.24
CA THR A 147 4.88 -2.09 -13.64
C THR A 147 5.91 -1.53 -14.63
N THR A 148 6.56 -0.42 -14.30
CA THR A 148 7.61 0.19 -15.14
C THR A 148 8.84 -0.68 -15.21
N ARG A 149 9.16 -1.43 -14.13
CA ARG A 149 10.26 -2.41 -14.06
C ARG A 149 9.86 -3.82 -14.47
N GLY A 150 8.67 -4.01 -15.04
CA GLY A 150 8.23 -5.31 -15.55
C GLY A 150 7.50 -6.18 -14.52
N PHE A 151 6.88 -5.59 -13.51
CA PHE A 151 5.91 -6.31 -12.69
C PHE A 151 4.65 -6.58 -13.51
N THR A 152 4.65 -7.69 -14.26
CA THR A 152 3.62 -8.10 -15.21
C THR A 152 3.03 -9.46 -14.86
N THR A 153 2.07 -9.92 -15.67
CA THR A 153 1.42 -11.23 -15.50
C THR A 153 2.31 -12.41 -15.84
N ASP A 154 3.35 -12.22 -16.66
CA ASP A 154 4.08 -13.33 -17.31
C ASP A 154 5.55 -13.40 -16.92
N SER A 155 6.07 -12.48 -16.15
CA SER A 155 7.50 -12.42 -15.93
C SER A 155 7.89 -12.37 -14.46
N ASN A 156 9.09 -12.80 -14.26
CA ASN A 156 9.87 -12.63 -13.07
C ASN A 156 10.19 -11.12 -12.90
N PRO A 157 9.51 -10.38 -12.03
CA PRO A 157 9.69 -8.94 -11.97
C PRO A 157 11.12 -8.59 -11.55
N VAL A 158 11.66 -7.56 -12.16
CA VAL A 158 12.87 -6.91 -11.68
C VAL A 158 12.53 -6.19 -10.37
N THR A 159 13.31 -6.46 -9.34
CA THR A 159 13.06 -5.94 -7.99
C THR A 159 14.25 -5.12 -7.48
N LEU A 160 13.93 -4.10 -6.69
CA LEU A 160 14.86 -3.43 -5.80
C LEU A 160 14.72 -3.99 -4.39
N LYS A 161 15.77 -3.83 -3.58
CA LYS A 161 15.74 -4.12 -2.15
C LYS A 161 15.88 -2.80 -1.38
N ALA A 162 14.91 -2.48 -0.53
CA ALA A 162 14.90 -1.18 0.16
C ALA A 162 16.06 -1.03 1.17
N GLU A 163 16.57 -2.14 1.69
CA GLU A 163 17.68 -2.17 2.66
C GLU A 163 19.08 -2.28 2.03
N SER A 164 19.19 -2.41 0.72
CA SER A 164 20.46 -2.70 0.05
C SER A 164 20.73 -1.72 -1.09
N SER A 165 22.01 -1.50 -1.37
CA SER A 165 22.50 -0.83 -2.58
C SER A 165 22.76 -1.79 -3.75
N ASP A 166 22.31 -3.03 -3.67
CA ASP A 166 22.43 -4.00 -4.76
C ASP A 166 21.74 -3.48 -6.02
N ALA A 167 22.30 -3.84 -7.16
CA ALA A 167 21.62 -3.61 -8.43
C ALA A 167 20.29 -4.35 -8.50
N GLU A 168 19.41 -3.91 -9.39
CA GLU A 168 18.15 -4.58 -9.70
C GLU A 168 18.37 -6.06 -10.00
N GLY A 169 17.45 -6.92 -9.51
CA GLY A 169 17.50 -8.37 -9.73
C GLY A 169 16.12 -8.99 -9.75
N GLY A 170 16.01 -10.17 -10.37
CA GLY A 170 14.74 -10.89 -10.41
C GLY A 170 14.40 -11.56 -9.09
N LEU A 171 13.14 -11.49 -8.65
CA LEU A 171 12.64 -12.21 -7.47
C LEU A 171 12.18 -13.65 -7.81
N GLY A 172 11.73 -13.91 -9.02
CA GLY A 172 11.38 -15.24 -9.50
C GLY A 172 10.07 -15.85 -9.01
N ASN A 173 9.38 -15.21 -8.09
CA ASN A 173 8.32 -15.85 -7.32
C ASN A 173 7.02 -15.04 -7.21
N VAL A 174 6.92 -13.91 -7.88
CA VAL A 174 5.76 -13.01 -7.79
C VAL A 174 5.34 -12.55 -9.18
N THR A 175 4.07 -12.72 -9.51
CA THR A 175 3.48 -12.22 -10.77
C THR A 175 2.25 -11.38 -10.46
N ARG A 176 1.99 -10.37 -11.26
CA ARG A 176 0.80 -9.52 -11.16
C ARG A 176 -0.42 -10.24 -11.72
N THR A 177 -1.58 -10.06 -11.12
CA THR A 177 -2.87 -10.53 -11.63
C THR A 177 -3.84 -9.36 -11.80
N SER A 178 -4.98 -9.57 -12.44
CA SER A 178 -6.01 -8.54 -12.60
C SER A 178 -6.65 -8.10 -11.26
N THR A 179 -6.55 -8.94 -10.23
CA THR A 179 -7.18 -8.68 -8.91
C THR A 179 -6.17 -8.66 -7.76
N GLY A 180 -4.86 -8.70 -8.06
CA GLY A 180 -3.83 -8.75 -7.03
C GLY A 180 -2.50 -9.27 -7.57
N PHE A 181 -1.95 -10.27 -6.89
CA PHE A 181 -0.70 -10.89 -7.31
C PHE A 181 -0.66 -12.37 -6.90
N ASN A 182 0.12 -13.16 -7.63
CA ASN A 182 0.38 -14.58 -7.32
C ASN A 182 1.79 -14.73 -6.76
N VAL A 183 1.95 -15.66 -5.81
CA VAL A 183 3.24 -15.99 -5.18
C VAL A 183 3.51 -17.49 -5.26
N THR A 184 4.75 -17.85 -5.60
CA THR A 184 5.20 -19.26 -5.75
C THR A 184 6.35 -19.63 -4.80
N SER A 185 6.53 -18.91 -3.69
CA SER A 185 7.55 -19.19 -2.68
C SER A 185 7.23 -20.45 -1.83
N ASN A 186 8.10 -20.78 -0.88
CA ASN A 186 7.91 -21.93 0.01
C ASN A 186 6.70 -21.76 0.93
N SER A 187 5.95 -22.83 1.16
CA SER A 187 4.83 -22.88 2.09
C SER A 187 5.28 -22.61 3.54
N GLY A 188 4.39 -22.07 4.35
CA GLY A 188 4.61 -21.75 5.76
C GLY A 188 5.27 -20.39 6.03
N GLN A 189 5.82 -19.73 5.03
CA GLN A 189 6.41 -18.39 5.17
C GLN A 189 5.31 -17.35 5.42
N LYS A 190 5.58 -16.42 6.34
CA LYS A 190 4.69 -15.31 6.66
C LYS A 190 5.22 -14.00 6.10
N TRP A 191 4.37 -13.28 5.39
CA TRP A 191 4.72 -12.07 4.65
C TRP A 191 3.78 -10.92 5.00
N VAL A 192 4.31 -9.71 4.95
CA VAL A 192 3.54 -8.46 4.91
C VAL A 192 3.77 -7.77 3.59
N TYR A 193 2.78 -6.99 3.13
CA TYR A 193 2.87 -6.27 1.88
C TYR A 193 2.13 -4.93 1.91
N VAL A 194 2.60 -4.04 1.06
CA VAL A 194 1.88 -2.82 0.67
C VAL A 194 1.74 -2.84 -0.84
N ALA A 195 0.51 -2.76 -1.29
CA ALA A 195 0.17 -2.63 -2.69
C ALA A 195 -0.37 -1.23 -2.96
N ILE A 196 0.06 -0.62 -4.06
CA ILE A 196 -0.43 0.68 -4.52
C ILE A 196 -1.04 0.49 -5.89
N ARG A 197 -2.27 1.00 -6.05
CA ARG A 197 -2.98 1.02 -7.31
C ARG A 197 -2.43 2.11 -8.21
N GLU A 198 -2.51 1.91 -9.50
CA GLU A 198 -2.22 2.93 -10.50
C GLU A 198 -3.16 4.14 -10.29
N ALA A 199 -2.56 5.32 -10.11
CA ALA A 199 -3.34 6.55 -10.10
C ALA A 199 -3.74 6.85 -11.56
N GLY A 200 -5.01 6.71 -11.90
CA GLY A 200 -5.47 6.98 -13.26
C GLY A 200 -6.53 6.02 -13.78
N ASP A 201 -6.96 5.07 -12.96
CA ASP A 201 -8.22 4.38 -13.22
C ASP A 201 -9.24 4.78 -12.12
N PRO A 202 -9.71 6.05 -12.09
CA PRO A 202 -10.87 6.39 -11.32
C PRO A 202 -12.00 5.63 -12.02
N ALA A 203 -12.53 4.61 -11.38
CA ALA A 203 -13.80 4.05 -11.81
C ALA A 203 -14.81 5.21 -11.86
N ILE A 204 -15.09 5.73 -13.06
CA ILE A 204 -16.10 6.76 -13.23
C ILE A 204 -17.42 6.10 -12.89
N THR A 205 -17.96 6.46 -11.73
CA THR A 205 -19.29 5.99 -11.35
C THR A 205 -20.34 6.92 -11.98
N TRP A 206 -20.95 6.47 -13.02
CA TRP A 206 -22.03 7.20 -13.68
C TRP A 206 -23.32 7.09 -12.86
N PRO A 207 -24.08 8.18 -12.69
CA PRO A 207 -25.41 8.12 -12.09
C PRO A 207 -26.32 7.13 -12.84
N ALA A 208 -27.20 6.44 -12.12
CA ALA A 208 -28.15 5.49 -12.72
C ALA A 208 -29.09 6.13 -13.77
N THR A 209 -29.21 7.46 -13.74
CA THR A 209 -29.95 8.26 -14.71
C THR A 209 -29.24 8.39 -16.07
N VAL A 210 -27.95 8.06 -16.14
CA VAL A 210 -27.21 8.04 -17.40
C VAL A 210 -27.43 6.71 -18.11
N LYS A 211 -27.95 6.76 -19.33
CA LYS A 211 -28.17 5.61 -20.21
C LYS A 211 -27.10 5.57 -21.29
N TRP A 212 -26.46 4.42 -21.46
CA TRP A 212 -25.46 4.21 -22.47
C TRP A 212 -25.96 3.37 -23.63
N PRO A 213 -25.44 3.55 -24.86
CA PRO A 213 -25.81 2.71 -26.01
C PRO A 213 -25.57 1.23 -25.67
N ALA A 214 -26.56 0.40 -26.01
CA ALA A 214 -26.59 -1.04 -25.71
C ALA A 214 -26.42 -1.39 -24.21
N GLY A 215 -26.55 -0.43 -23.30
CA GLY A 215 -26.36 -0.64 -21.87
C GLY A 215 -24.87 -0.80 -21.46
N ILE A 216 -23.93 -0.51 -22.36
CA ILE A 216 -22.49 -0.67 -22.12
C ILE A 216 -21.92 0.65 -21.60
N THR A 217 -21.51 0.67 -20.34
CA THR A 217 -20.80 1.79 -19.73
C THR A 217 -19.39 1.88 -20.30
N PRO A 218 -18.93 3.06 -20.77
CA PRO A 218 -17.55 3.22 -21.19
C PRO A 218 -16.56 2.95 -20.07
N THR A 219 -15.40 2.41 -20.42
CA THR A 219 -14.25 2.31 -19.52
C THR A 219 -13.66 3.71 -19.29
N ALA A 220 -13.05 3.94 -18.12
CA ALA A 220 -12.35 5.19 -17.88
C ALA A 220 -11.10 5.29 -18.80
N PRO A 221 -10.70 6.51 -19.20
CA PRO A 221 -9.47 6.72 -19.99
C PRO A 221 -8.24 6.25 -19.20
N GLY A 222 -7.23 5.77 -19.90
CA GLY A 222 -5.93 5.41 -19.34
C GLY A 222 -5.14 6.62 -18.84
N ILE A 223 -3.99 6.37 -18.21
CA ILE A 223 -3.13 7.45 -17.71
C ILE A 223 -2.62 8.31 -18.87
N GLY A 224 -2.84 9.62 -18.75
CA GLY A 224 -2.43 10.59 -19.78
C GLY A 224 -3.37 10.65 -20.98
N GLU A 225 -4.44 9.87 -20.97
CA GLU A 225 -5.49 9.89 -21.97
C GLU A 225 -6.63 10.80 -21.54
N THR A 226 -7.35 11.34 -22.50
CA THR A 226 -8.53 12.17 -22.27
C THR A 226 -9.67 11.67 -23.12
N ASP A 227 -10.80 11.34 -22.50
CA ASP A 227 -12.03 10.98 -23.19
C ASP A 227 -13.01 12.14 -23.13
N LEU A 228 -13.74 12.32 -24.22
CA LEU A 228 -14.84 13.30 -24.30
C LEU A 228 -16.18 12.58 -24.31
N TYR A 229 -17.00 12.90 -23.32
CA TYR A 229 -18.36 12.38 -23.20
C TYR A 229 -19.38 13.49 -23.50
N THR A 230 -20.38 13.17 -24.29
CA THR A 230 -21.50 14.07 -24.57
C THR A 230 -22.77 13.49 -23.97
N PHE A 231 -23.59 14.34 -23.37
CA PHE A 231 -24.87 13.95 -22.78
C PHE A 231 -26.01 14.73 -23.41
N THR A 232 -27.08 14.04 -23.71
CA THR A 232 -28.34 14.61 -24.17
C THR A 232 -29.47 14.17 -23.26
N THR A 233 -30.51 14.98 -23.15
CA THR A 233 -31.75 14.65 -22.42
C THR A 233 -32.96 15.08 -23.25
N ASP A 234 -34.03 14.29 -23.21
CA ASP A 234 -35.31 14.57 -23.87
C ASP A 234 -36.48 14.69 -22.87
N ASP A 235 -36.22 14.46 -21.58
CA ASP A 235 -37.19 14.44 -20.49
C ASP A 235 -36.93 15.51 -19.42
N SER A 236 -36.39 16.67 -19.82
CA SER A 236 -36.08 17.80 -18.95
C SER A 236 -35.05 17.48 -17.83
N GLY A 237 -34.16 16.52 -18.09
CA GLY A 237 -33.05 16.19 -17.19
C GLY A 237 -33.33 15.07 -16.18
N SER A 238 -34.43 14.33 -16.37
CA SER A 238 -34.71 13.15 -15.54
C SER A 238 -33.85 11.95 -15.92
N SER A 239 -33.51 11.84 -17.22
CA SER A 239 -32.56 10.85 -17.75
C SER A 239 -31.61 11.50 -18.74
N TYR A 240 -30.39 10.94 -18.86
CA TYR A 240 -29.38 11.40 -19.79
C TYR A 240 -28.92 10.25 -20.67
N TYR A 241 -28.74 10.52 -21.95
CA TYR A 241 -28.11 9.59 -22.90
C TYR A 241 -26.66 10.01 -23.07
N GLY A 242 -25.75 9.16 -22.63
CA GLY A 242 -24.30 9.40 -22.70
C GLY A 242 -23.70 8.78 -23.95
N TYR A 243 -22.78 9.48 -24.58
CA TYR A 243 -22.03 9.02 -25.75
C TYR A 243 -20.55 9.33 -25.54
N LEU A 244 -19.69 8.36 -25.82
CA LEU A 244 -18.26 8.59 -25.94
C LEU A 244 -18.03 9.29 -27.29
N SER A 245 -17.73 10.58 -27.24
CA SER A 245 -17.59 11.44 -28.43
C SER A 245 -16.14 11.58 -28.91
N GLY A 246 -15.18 11.26 -28.03
CA GLY A 246 -13.77 11.18 -28.35
C GLY A 246 -13.08 10.24 -27.37
N ASP A 247 -12.25 9.37 -27.87
CA ASP A 247 -11.51 8.35 -27.15
C ASP A 247 -10.03 8.65 -27.29
N ASN A 248 -9.29 8.58 -26.18
CA ASN A 248 -7.84 8.69 -26.19
C ASN A 248 -7.29 9.97 -26.86
N LEU A 249 -7.89 11.11 -26.54
CA LEU A 249 -7.47 12.43 -27.04
C LEU A 249 -6.17 12.83 -26.33
N SER A 250 -5.08 13.00 -27.06
CA SER A 250 -3.76 13.42 -26.59
C SER A 250 -3.48 14.88 -26.91
#